data_a77cf6ec3032fc89e186afe3b45f4d10
#
_entry.id   a77cf6ec3032fc89e186afe3b45f4d10
#
_cell.length_a   1.000
_cell.length_b   1.000
_cell.length_c   1.000
_cell.angle_alpha   90.00
_cell.angle_beta   90.00
_cell.angle_gamma   90.00
#
_symmetry.space_group_name_H-M   'P 1'
#
loop_
_entity.id
_entity.type
_entity.pdbx_description
1 polymer ?
#
loop_
_entity_poly.entity_id
_entity_poly.type
_entity_poly.pdbx_seq_one_letter_code
_entity_poly.pdbx_strand_id
1 'polypeptide(L)'
;MCTEVREHDSTDEACESRGTEACSLHEPQSNVVAVMITQRPAMAEESLRKHCQRETEIIRTMNEPLKQKLFSVYGSLLSYRRLEEAWKCVKANHGAGGVDKVSIEAFDKNHEAYLNEILNELKTKTYKPTSVRRVYIKKKNGKLRPLGIPTIKDRVIQQALVSVLTPFFEENVFHENSCGFRPGRGTELAIKKVVTRLEYGYYYIYDFDIKGCFDNIPHKKLMKVLSKYISDGTVLDMMWKWLKAGYMEDEKHYDSMSGIQQGGVWSPLAMNIYLNELDWEVSKAGYEIVRYADDSIVMCKTANDLKMAVTLVNNVLQELGLELSPEKTHEVDFHKDDFEYLNYIFRHLHKDRNGRESYFYGPSPSAEKKFRQDLKAVTLKTFSKSFEQWAEKLNPILRGKYNYMLNSVKAWKDVSEVLKTHGKEMKGVPVKGIYAKLDAYVRGRLRVNFSNRGKKHGGQRAGKMLTVKYGNRFFVCNMELVSGDYLLRKLFYEDLTPEEYMTNRETEKAKRKKAKSSPARKRFFAYAYAK
;
A
#
# COMPACT_ATOMS: atom_id res chain seq x y z
N MET A 1 -6.62 -36.92 -6.91
CA MET A 1 -5.57 -36.18 -7.64
C MET A 1 -5.65 -34.73 -7.19
N CYS A 2 -4.77 -34.34 -6.28
CA CYS A 2 -4.73 -32.98 -5.72
C CYS A 2 -4.09 -32.08 -6.75
N THR A 3 -4.88 -31.22 -7.36
CA THR A 3 -4.35 -30.04 -8.06
C THR A 3 -3.86 -29.05 -7.01
N GLU A 4 -2.57 -28.86 -6.98
CA GLU A 4 -1.89 -27.88 -6.16
C GLU A 4 -2.53 -26.50 -6.33
N VAL A 5 -3.24 -26.08 -5.30
CA VAL A 5 -3.56 -24.67 -5.10
C VAL A 5 -2.22 -23.98 -4.88
N ARG A 6 -1.72 -23.29 -5.91
CA ARG A 6 -0.57 -22.39 -5.74
C ARG A 6 -0.96 -21.37 -4.69
N GLU A 7 -0.46 -21.58 -3.49
CA GLU A 7 -0.46 -20.60 -2.41
C GLU A 7 0.35 -19.37 -2.89
N HIS A 8 -0.34 -18.45 -3.54
CA HIS A 8 0.16 -17.09 -3.58
C HIS A 8 -0.08 -16.51 -2.19
N ASP A 9 0.98 -16.45 -1.42
CA ASP A 9 1.07 -15.64 -0.22
C ASP A 9 1.01 -14.15 -0.67
N SER A 10 -0.18 -13.75 -1.14
CA SER A 10 -0.48 -12.36 -1.42
C SER A 10 -0.67 -11.68 -0.08
N THR A 11 0.38 -11.06 0.36
CA THR A 11 0.26 -9.98 1.36
C THR A 11 -0.78 -8.98 0.87
N ASP A 12 -1.40 -8.26 1.78
CA ASP A 12 -2.37 -7.21 1.50
C ASP A 12 -1.91 -6.20 0.40
N GLU A 13 -0.62 -6.19 0.09
CA GLU A 13 0.04 -5.42 -0.97
C GLU A 13 -0.26 -5.91 -2.41
N ALA A 14 -0.55 -7.16 -2.63
CA ALA A 14 -0.82 -7.69 -3.97
C ALA A 14 -2.18 -7.24 -4.53
N CYS A 15 -3.10 -6.82 -3.67
CA CYS A 15 -4.41 -6.31 -4.07
C CYS A 15 -4.33 -4.90 -4.65
N GLU A 16 -3.36 -4.08 -4.20
CA GLU A 16 -3.19 -2.70 -4.68
C GLU A 16 -2.55 -2.59 -6.06
N SER A 17 -1.58 -3.44 -6.36
CA SER A 17 -0.86 -3.34 -7.64
C SER A 17 -1.67 -3.85 -8.84
N ARG A 18 -2.79 -4.53 -8.61
CA ARG A 18 -3.61 -5.13 -9.67
C ARG A 18 -4.94 -4.42 -9.93
N GLY A 19 -5.37 -3.55 -9.04
CA GLY A 19 -6.66 -2.86 -9.14
C GLY A 19 -6.67 -1.58 -9.96
N THR A 20 -5.51 -1.04 -10.30
CA THR A 20 -5.40 0.30 -10.90
C THR A 20 -5.20 0.34 -12.41
N GLU A 21 -4.86 -0.79 -13.04
CA GLU A 21 -4.56 -0.77 -14.50
C GLU A 21 -5.73 -1.15 -15.41
N ALA A 22 -6.88 -1.56 -14.91
CA ALA A 22 -7.90 -2.22 -15.75
C ALA A 22 -9.17 -1.41 -16.07
N CYS A 23 -9.33 -0.21 -15.59
CA CYS A 23 -10.49 0.63 -15.97
C CYS A 23 -10.06 2.06 -16.28
N SER A 24 -9.54 2.27 -17.48
CA SER A 24 -9.42 3.62 -18.05
C SER A 24 -10.82 4.10 -18.46
N LEU A 25 -11.48 4.83 -17.60
CA LEU A 25 -12.60 5.69 -18.00
C LEU A 25 -12.02 7.02 -18.49
N HIS A 26 -12.48 7.45 -19.66
CA HIS A 26 -12.13 8.71 -20.28
C HIS A 26 -12.06 9.86 -19.28
N GLU A 27 -10.94 10.58 -19.30
CA GLU A 27 -10.76 11.85 -18.61
C GLU A 27 -11.74 12.89 -19.18
N PRO A 28 -12.41 13.65 -18.32
CA PRO A 28 -12.88 14.96 -18.72
C PRO A 28 -11.69 15.93 -18.63
N GLN A 29 -11.33 16.53 -19.76
CA GLN A 29 -10.37 17.62 -19.85
C GLN A 29 -10.83 18.78 -18.95
N SER A 30 -10.14 19.00 -17.84
CA SER A 30 -10.22 20.23 -17.09
C SER A 30 -8.93 21.03 -17.31
N ASN A 31 -9.06 22.09 -18.11
CA ASN A 31 -8.04 23.13 -18.24
C ASN A 31 -7.77 23.76 -16.87
N VAL A 32 -6.62 23.49 -16.28
CA VAL A 32 -6.10 24.27 -15.16
C VAL A 32 -5.03 25.20 -15.68
N VAL A 33 -5.39 26.46 -15.71
CA VAL A 33 -4.55 27.61 -16.06
C VAL A 33 -3.39 27.69 -15.07
N ALA A 34 -2.16 27.57 -15.58
CA ALA A 34 -0.95 27.90 -14.85
C ALA A 34 -0.87 29.42 -14.63
N VAL A 35 -1.04 29.85 -13.38
CA VAL A 35 -0.72 31.22 -12.99
C VAL A 35 0.67 31.23 -12.36
N MET A 36 1.61 31.86 -13.08
CA MET A 36 2.91 32.26 -12.51
C MET A 36 2.68 33.26 -11.37
N ILE A 37 3.23 32.95 -10.18
CA ILE A 37 3.33 33.92 -9.10
C ILE A 37 4.81 34.12 -8.74
N THR A 38 5.34 35.24 -9.19
CA THR A 38 6.53 35.87 -8.61
C THR A 38 6.03 36.91 -7.61
N GLN A 39 6.37 36.79 -6.32
CA GLN A 39 6.79 37.87 -5.39
C GLN A 39 6.61 37.59 -3.88
N ARG A 40 7.71 37.67 -3.14
CA ARG A 40 8.00 38.19 -1.77
C ARG A 40 7.72 37.34 -0.50
N PRO A 41 8.64 37.43 0.54
CA PRO A 41 8.63 36.54 1.72
C PRO A 41 7.53 36.77 2.77
N ALA A 42 6.74 37.82 2.68
CA ALA A 42 5.57 38.04 3.56
C ALA A 42 4.38 37.12 3.22
N MET A 43 4.40 36.44 2.05
CA MET A 43 3.34 35.54 1.60
C MET A 43 3.39 34.14 2.22
N ALA A 44 4.46 33.74 2.89
CA ALA A 44 4.58 32.37 3.43
C ALA A 44 3.70 32.17 4.68
N GLU A 45 3.60 33.16 5.56
CA GLU A 45 2.67 33.11 6.70
C GLU A 45 1.22 33.25 6.27
N GLU A 46 0.97 34.10 5.28
CA GLU A 46 -0.36 34.29 4.72
C GLU A 46 -0.83 33.07 3.89
N SER A 47 0.07 32.39 3.20
CA SER A 47 -0.22 31.12 2.51
C SER A 47 -0.50 29.99 3.50
N LEU A 48 0.25 29.90 4.60
CA LEU A 48 -0.01 28.97 5.70
C LEU A 48 -1.32 29.30 6.45
N ARG A 49 -1.61 30.58 6.67
CA ARG A 49 -2.92 31.02 7.18
C ARG A 49 -4.04 30.71 6.20
N LYS A 50 -3.84 30.92 4.91
CA LYS A 50 -4.83 30.59 3.87
C LYS A 50 -5.01 29.08 3.70
N HIS A 51 -3.95 28.29 3.88
CA HIS A 51 -4.05 26.82 3.88
C HIS A 51 -4.79 26.34 5.13
N CYS A 52 -4.44 26.85 6.30
CA CYS A 52 -5.14 26.58 7.56
C CYS A 52 -6.57 27.15 7.56
N GLN A 53 -6.81 28.29 6.92
CA GLN A 53 -8.15 28.85 6.72
C GLN A 53 -8.97 28.06 5.69
N ARG A 54 -8.36 27.57 4.61
CA ARG A 54 -9.01 26.63 3.68
C ARG A 54 -9.35 25.31 4.36
N GLU A 55 -8.45 24.74 5.16
CA GLU A 55 -8.75 23.55 5.95
C GLU A 55 -9.87 23.84 6.96
N THR A 56 -9.85 24.99 7.62
CA THR A 56 -10.92 25.41 8.55
C THR A 56 -12.23 25.69 7.80
N GLU A 57 -12.17 26.19 6.59
CA GLU A 57 -13.35 26.45 5.74
C GLU A 57 -13.91 25.17 5.13
N ILE A 58 -13.03 24.22 4.76
CA ILE A 58 -13.41 22.86 4.38
C ILE A 58 -14.05 22.14 5.58
N ILE A 59 -13.49 22.28 6.79
CA ILE A 59 -14.07 21.75 8.03
C ILE A 59 -15.41 22.42 8.34
N ARG A 60 -15.56 23.71 8.09
CA ARG A 60 -16.83 24.45 8.25
C ARG A 60 -17.89 24.03 7.22
N THR A 61 -17.53 23.88 5.96
CA THR A 61 -18.45 23.43 4.90
C THR A 61 -18.84 21.96 5.06
N MET A 62 -18.01 21.13 5.69
CA MET A 62 -18.30 19.73 5.97
C MET A 62 -19.05 19.49 7.30
N ASN A 63 -19.14 20.48 8.18
CA ASN A 63 -20.06 20.46 9.33
C ASN A 63 -21.53 20.74 8.91
N GLU A 64 -21.79 21.22 7.70
CA GLU A 64 -23.12 21.20 7.13
C GLU A 64 -23.47 19.76 6.73
N PRO A 65 -24.67 19.24 7.10
CA PRO A 65 -25.11 17.95 6.60
C PRO A 65 -25.05 17.96 5.09
N LEU A 66 -24.44 16.92 4.50
CA LEU A 66 -24.38 16.76 3.04
C LEU A 66 -25.72 17.16 2.43
N LYS A 67 -25.73 18.23 1.64
CA LYS A 67 -26.97 18.78 1.04
C LYS A 67 -27.67 17.78 0.13
N GLN A 68 -26.99 16.72 -0.32
CA GLN A 68 -27.58 15.67 -1.13
C GLN A 68 -27.05 14.30 -0.74
N LYS A 69 -27.94 13.39 -0.42
CA LYS A 69 -27.66 11.96 -0.33
C LYS A 69 -27.75 11.33 -1.72
N LEU A 70 -27.11 10.19 -1.90
CA LEU A 70 -27.25 9.39 -3.12
C LEU A 70 -28.67 8.81 -3.22
N PHE A 71 -29.39 9.24 -4.24
CA PHE A 71 -30.72 8.73 -4.63
C PHE A 71 -30.57 7.85 -5.87
N SER A 72 -31.51 6.94 -6.09
CA SER A 72 -31.62 6.14 -7.32
C SER A 72 -30.34 5.39 -7.73
N VAL A 73 -29.53 4.98 -6.76
CA VAL A 73 -28.29 4.20 -7.01
C VAL A 73 -28.64 2.85 -7.62
N TYR A 74 -29.74 2.22 -7.17
CA TYR A 74 -30.17 0.92 -7.68
C TYR A 74 -30.46 0.97 -9.18
N GLY A 75 -31.12 2.03 -9.65
CA GLY A 75 -31.39 2.24 -11.08
C GLY A 75 -30.12 2.21 -11.93
N SER A 76 -29.01 2.71 -11.40
CA SER A 76 -27.71 2.68 -12.09
C SER A 76 -27.13 1.25 -12.25
N LEU A 77 -27.56 0.29 -11.45
CA LEU A 77 -27.15 -1.13 -11.59
C LEU A 77 -27.90 -1.85 -12.70
N LEU A 78 -29.08 -1.35 -13.12
CA LEU A 78 -29.94 -1.96 -14.11
C LEU A 78 -29.45 -1.73 -15.55
N SER A 79 -28.16 -1.82 -15.77
CA SER A 79 -27.50 -1.62 -17.06
C SER A 79 -26.60 -2.82 -17.39
N TYR A 80 -26.86 -3.47 -18.52
CA TYR A 80 -26.01 -4.57 -19.00
C TYR A 80 -24.56 -4.12 -19.15
N ARG A 81 -24.32 -2.95 -19.75
CA ARG A 81 -22.97 -2.39 -19.93
C ARG A 81 -22.22 -2.28 -18.59
N ARG A 82 -22.87 -1.82 -17.54
CA ARG A 82 -22.24 -1.70 -16.20
C ARG A 82 -21.90 -3.06 -15.61
N LEU A 83 -22.78 -4.03 -15.78
CA LEU A 83 -22.50 -5.40 -15.33
C LEU A 83 -21.35 -6.03 -16.12
N GLU A 84 -21.27 -5.76 -17.41
CA GLU A 84 -20.17 -6.21 -18.26
C GLU A 84 -18.82 -5.57 -17.85
N GLU A 85 -18.80 -4.26 -17.60
CA GLU A 85 -17.62 -3.55 -17.08
C GLU A 85 -17.20 -4.13 -15.73
N ALA A 86 -18.14 -4.38 -14.81
CA ALA A 86 -17.88 -5.02 -13.53
C ALA A 86 -17.34 -6.44 -13.70
N TRP A 87 -17.88 -7.21 -14.65
CA TRP A 87 -17.36 -8.54 -14.96
C TRP A 87 -15.90 -8.49 -15.45
N LYS A 88 -15.54 -7.54 -16.33
CA LYS A 88 -14.16 -7.37 -16.80
C LYS A 88 -13.20 -7.14 -15.62
N CYS A 89 -13.60 -6.33 -14.63
CA CYS A 89 -12.82 -6.12 -13.41
C CYS A 89 -12.70 -7.41 -12.56
N VAL A 90 -13.81 -8.14 -12.35
CA VAL A 90 -13.81 -9.40 -11.59
C VAL A 90 -12.96 -10.46 -12.28
N LYS A 91 -13.04 -10.57 -13.62
CA LYS A 91 -12.24 -11.48 -14.43
C LYS A 91 -10.74 -11.22 -14.30
N ALA A 92 -10.34 -9.94 -14.35
CA ALA A 92 -8.94 -9.52 -14.25
C ALA A 92 -8.27 -9.94 -12.91
N ASN A 93 -9.04 -10.11 -11.85
CA ASN A 93 -8.53 -10.50 -10.53
C ASN A 93 -8.27 -12.02 -10.38
N HIS A 94 -8.63 -12.85 -11.37
CA HIS A 94 -8.37 -14.31 -11.39
C HIS A 94 -8.73 -15.06 -10.09
N GLY A 95 -9.76 -14.60 -9.37
CA GLY A 95 -10.12 -15.16 -8.06
C GLY A 95 -10.78 -16.53 -8.15
N ALA A 96 -10.66 -17.35 -7.09
CA ALA A 96 -11.29 -18.67 -7.00
C ALA A 96 -12.82 -18.60 -6.99
N GLY A 97 -13.49 -19.71 -7.34
CA GLY A 97 -14.96 -19.86 -7.29
C GLY A 97 -15.52 -19.80 -5.88
N GLY A 98 -16.78 -19.35 -5.75
CA GLY A 98 -17.52 -19.31 -4.50
C GLY A 98 -18.01 -20.67 -4.02
N VAL A 99 -19.13 -20.71 -3.29
CA VAL A 99 -19.79 -21.96 -2.84
C VAL A 99 -20.36 -22.77 -4.00
N ASP A 100 -20.73 -22.09 -5.10
CA ASP A 100 -21.22 -22.67 -6.35
C ASP A 100 -20.12 -23.37 -7.16
N LYS A 101 -18.85 -23.24 -6.76
CA LYS A 101 -17.67 -23.78 -7.43
C LYS A 101 -17.51 -23.32 -8.89
N VAL A 102 -18.23 -22.27 -9.32
CA VAL A 102 -18.10 -21.71 -10.67
C VAL A 102 -16.75 -21.00 -10.78
N SER A 103 -15.91 -21.43 -11.75
CA SER A 103 -14.62 -20.78 -11.99
C SER A 103 -14.77 -19.58 -12.93
N ILE A 104 -13.74 -18.70 -12.94
CA ILE A 104 -13.68 -17.55 -13.86
C ILE A 104 -13.79 -18.03 -15.32
N GLU A 105 -13.13 -19.11 -15.69
CA GLU A 105 -13.15 -19.67 -17.04
C GLU A 105 -14.53 -20.24 -17.42
N ALA A 106 -15.21 -20.87 -16.45
CA ALA A 106 -16.57 -21.39 -16.67
C ALA A 106 -17.59 -20.25 -16.85
N PHE A 107 -17.47 -19.21 -16.03
CA PHE A 107 -18.32 -18.01 -16.16
C PHE A 107 -18.04 -17.27 -17.49
N ASP A 108 -16.77 -17.15 -17.87
CA ASP A 108 -16.35 -16.45 -19.09
C ASP A 108 -16.94 -17.05 -20.37
N LYS A 109 -17.01 -18.39 -20.43
CA LYS A 109 -17.58 -19.09 -21.59
C LYS A 109 -19.05 -18.73 -21.86
N ASN A 110 -19.81 -18.41 -20.81
CA ASN A 110 -21.25 -18.12 -20.89
C ASN A 110 -21.59 -16.77 -20.25
N HIS A 111 -20.65 -15.82 -20.20
CA HIS A 111 -20.80 -14.58 -19.43
C HIS A 111 -22.01 -13.76 -19.87
N GLU A 112 -22.35 -13.71 -21.16
CA GLU A 112 -23.53 -13.00 -21.63
C GLU A 112 -24.83 -13.54 -21.04
N ALA A 113 -24.98 -14.85 -20.96
CA ALA A 113 -26.16 -15.50 -20.38
C ALA A 113 -26.24 -15.17 -18.87
N TYR A 114 -25.12 -15.33 -18.15
CA TYR A 114 -25.07 -14.99 -16.72
C TYR A 114 -25.32 -13.51 -16.43
N LEU A 115 -24.78 -12.59 -17.24
CA LEU A 115 -25.03 -11.17 -17.07
C LEU A 115 -26.49 -10.79 -17.35
N ASN A 116 -27.13 -11.43 -18.33
CA ASN A 116 -28.57 -11.24 -18.58
C ASN A 116 -29.43 -11.80 -17.44
N GLU A 117 -29.06 -12.96 -16.88
CA GLU A 117 -29.71 -13.51 -15.69
C GLU A 117 -29.60 -12.55 -14.52
N ILE A 118 -28.38 -12.05 -14.21
CA ILE A 118 -28.15 -11.06 -13.16
C ILE A 118 -28.99 -9.81 -13.38
N LEU A 119 -29.01 -9.28 -14.61
CA LEU A 119 -29.80 -8.10 -14.96
C LEU A 119 -31.30 -8.33 -14.73
N ASN A 120 -31.81 -9.50 -15.12
CA ASN A 120 -33.20 -9.86 -14.90
C ASN A 120 -33.52 -9.98 -13.41
N GLU A 121 -32.70 -10.67 -12.63
CA GLU A 121 -32.88 -10.78 -11.17
C GLU A 121 -32.86 -9.41 -10.48
N LEU A 122 -32.00 -8.49 -10.93
CA LEU A 122 -31.98 -7.13 -10.41
C LEU A 122 -33.26 -6.36 -10.82
N LYS A 123 -33.70 -6.45 -12.08
CA LYS A 123 -34.94 -5.80 -12.55
C LYS A 123 -36.18 -6.28 -11.81
N THR A 124 -36.27 -7.58 -11.57
CA THR A 124 -37.40 -8.21 -10.86
C THR A 124 -37.26 -8.14 -9.34
N LYS A 125 -36.13 -7.64 -8.83
CA LYS A 125 -35.79 -7.60 -7.38
C LYS A 125 -35.78 -8.97 -6.71
N THR A 126 -35.51 -10.03 -7.47
CA THR A 126 -35.46 -11.41 -6.98
C THR A 126 -34.05 -11.83 -6.56
N TYR A 127 -33.04 -11.01 -6.83
CA TYR A 127 -31.66 -11.29 -6.42
C TYR A 127 -31.54 -11.53 -4.92
N LYS A 128 -30.89 -12.63 -4.57
CA LYS A 128 -30.53 -12.99 -3.19
C LYS A 128 -29.05 -13.32 -3.12
N PRO A 129 -28.27 -12.66 -2.26
CA PRO A 129 -26.86 -13.00 -2.05
C PRO A 129 -26.70 -14.45 -1.57
N THR A 130 -25.64 -15.08 -1.98
CA THR A 130 -25.26 -16.42 -1.54
C THR A 130 -24.24 -16.33 -0.40
N SER A 131 -24.25 -17.30 0.51
CA SER A 131 -23.21 -17.42 1.54
C SER A 131 -21.83 -17.51 0.93
N VAL A 132 -20.81 -16.89 1.56
CA VAL A 132 -19.44 -16.97 1.04
C VAL A 132 -18.79 -18.29 1.40
N ARG A 133 -17.91 -18.78 0.55
CA ARG A 133 -17.07 -19.95 0.85
C ARG A 133 -15.92 -19.53 1.75
N ARG A 134 -15.85 -20.08 2.98
CA ARG A 134 -14.78 -19.82 3.93
C ARG A 134 -13.51 -20.58 3.55
N VAL A 135 -12.38 -19.87 3.54
CA VAL A 135 -11.04 -20.44 3.41
C VAL A 135 -10.11 -19.77 4.42
N TYR A 136 -9.00 -20.44 4.75
CA TYR A 136 -8.05 -19.90 5.72
C TYR A 136 -6.69 -19.66 5.09
N ILE A 137 -6.14 -18.46 5.32
CA ILE A 137 -4.79 -18.07 4.90
C ILE A 137 -3.90 -17.96 6.14
N LYS A 138 -2.71 -18.56 6.11
CA LYS A 138 -1.74 -18.46 7.20
C LYS A 138 -1.15 -17.06 7.30
N LYS A 139 -1.30 -16.41 8.46
CA LYS A 139 -0.60 -15.16 8.78
C LYS A 139 0.89 -15.41 9.07
N LYS A 140 1.73 -14.37 9.03
CA LYS A 140 3.17 -14.43 9.36
C LYS A 140 3.47 -15.04 10.76
N ASN A 141 2.57 -14.84 11.71
CA ASN A 141 2.65 -15.37 13.08
C ASN A 141 2.09 -16.79 13.24
N GLY A 142 1.78 -17.50 12.16
CA GLY A 142 1.19 -18.84 12.14
C GLY A 142 -0.31 -18.91 12.41
N LYS A 143 -0.94 -17.83 12.86
CA LYS A 143 -2.41 -17.77 13.03
C LYS A 143 -3.09 -17.80 11.67
N LEU A 144 -4.30 -18.35 11.62
CA LEU A 144 -5.12 -18.38 10.42
C LEU A 144 -5.93 -17.09 10.28
N ARG A 145 -6.04 -16.56 9.06
CA ARG A 145 -6.95 -15.47 8.69
C ARG A 145 -8.11 -16.07 7.91
N PRO A 146 -9.35 -15.95 8.38
CA PRO A 146 -10.50 -16.39 7.60
C PRO A 146 -10.72 -15.43 6.43
N LEU A 147 -10.96 -15.99 5.24
CA LEU A 147 -11.32 -15.26 4.04
C LEU A 147 -12.64 -15.82 3.50
N GLY A 148 -13.59 -14.95 3.18
CA GLY A 148 -14.85 -15.33 2.55
C GLY A 148 -14.78 -15.08 1.04
N ILE A 149 -15.02 -16.11 0.23
CA ILE A 149 -15.04 -16.01 -1.23
C ILE A 149 -16.49 -15.99 -1.70
N PRO A 150 -17.03 -14.82 -2.15
CA PRO A 150 -18.37 -14.75 -2.74
C PRO A 150 -18.44 -15.47 -4.09
N THR A 151 -19.64 -15.80 -4.54
CA THR A 151 -19.86 -16.29 -5.91
C THR A 151 -19.43 -15.24 -6.93
N ILE A 152 -19.18 -15.65 -8.17
CA ILE A 152 -18.83 -14.70 -9.23
C ILE A 152 -20.02 -13.75 -9.48
N LYS A 153 -21.24 -14.24 -9.44
CA LYS A 153 -22.48 -13.44 -9.52
C LYS A 153 -22.45 -12.31 -8.48
N ASP A 154 -22.24 -12.65 -7.21
CA ASP A 154 -22.21 -11.65 -6.12
C ASP A 154 -21.07 -10.65 -6.31
N ARG A 155 -19.88 -11.11 -6.75
CA ARG A 155 -18.74 -10.21 -7.03
C ARG A 155 -19.03 -9.22 -8.14
N VAL A 156 -19.72 -9.63 -9.21
CA VAL A 156 -20.10 -8.74 -10.31
C VAL A 156 -21.06 -7.66 -9.82
N ILE A 157 -22.08 -8.02 -9.05
CA ILE A 157 -23.05 -7.07 -8.51
C ILE A 157 -22.38 -6.11 -7.51
N GLN A 158 -21.52 -6.64 -6.63
CA GLN A 158 -20.74 -5.82 -5.70
C GLN A 158 -19.82 -4.85 -6.43
N GLN A 159 -19.13 -5.30 -7.49
CA GLN A 159 -18.23 -4.47 -8.29
C GLN A 159 -19.00 -3.37 -9.04
N ALA A 160 -20.17 -3.70 -9.60
CA ALA A 160 -21.05 -2.73 -10.23
C ALA A 160 -21.47 -1.64 -9.22
N LEU A 161 -21.85 -2.03 -7.99
CA LEU A 161 -22.21 -1.07 -6.94
C LEU A 161 -21.01 -0.21 -6.51
N VAL A 162 -19.84 -0.82 -6.29
CA VAL A 162 -18.60 -0.11 -5.94
C VAL A 162 -18.27 0.94 -7.01
N SER A 163 -18.40 0.61 -8.29
CA SER A 163 -18.13 1.56 -9.38
C SER A 163 -19.07 2.78 -9.40
N VAL A 164 -20.31 2.61 -8.90
CA VAL A 164 -21.27 3.73 -8.77
C VAL A 164 -20.99 4.58 -7.55
N LEU A 165 -20.64 3.95 -6.42
CA LEU A 165 -20.49 4.64 -5.14
C LEU A 165 -19.14 5.35 -5.01
N THR A 166 -18.07 4.74 -5.50
CA THR A 166 -16.69 5.24 -5.28
C THR A 166 -16.51 6.70 -5.67
N PRO A 167 -16.92 7.20 -6.86
CA PRO A 167 -16.72 8.60 -7.22
C PRO A 167 -17.32 9.56 -6.20
N PHE A 168 -18.53 9.29 -5.75
CA PHE A 168 -19.21 10.15 -4.77
C PHE A 168 -18.46 10.20 -3.43
N PHE A 169 -18.02 9.04 -2.92
CA PHE A 169 -17.30 8.99 -1.64
C PHE A 169 -15.92 9.62 -1.74
N GLU A 170 -15.22 9.46 -2.88
CA GLU A 170 -13.92 10.09 -3.12
C GLU A 170 -14.00 11.62 -3.16
N GLU A 171 -15.02 12.15 -3.80
CA GLU A 171 -15.17 13.60 -4.00
C GLU A 171 -15.79 14.32 -2.79
N ASN A 172 -16.70 13.65 -2.06
CA ASN A 172 -17.56 14.35 -1.11
C ASN A 172 -17.46 13.88 0.34
N VAL A 173 -16.85 12.72 0.61
CA VAL A 173 -16.97 12.11 1.94
C VAL A 173 -15.63 11.78 2.58
N PHE A 174 -14.75 11.12 1.86
CA PHE A 174 -13.54 10.59 2.45
C PHE A 174 -12.53 11.67 2.84
N HIS A 175 -12.05 11.55 4.08
CA HIS A 175 -10.95 12.38 4.55
C HIS A 175 -9.71 12.18 3.68
N GLU A 176 -8.97 13.26 3.42
CA GLU A 176 -7.79 13.23 2.54
C GLU A 176 -6.64 12.37 3.07
N ASN A 177 -6.55 12.15 4.38
CA ASN A 177 -5.49 11.38 5.04
C ASN A 177 -5.79 9.87 5.13
N SER A 178 -6.95 9.43 4.63
CA SER A 178 -7.25 8.02 4.39
C SER A 178 -6.66 7.59 3.05
N CYS A 179 -5.76 6.60 3.03
CA CYS A 179 -4.96 6.25 1.85
C CYS A 179 -5.21 4.83 1.33
N GLY A 180 -5.62 3.86 2.19
CA GLY A 180 -5.79 2.46 1.79
C GLY A 180 -7.09 2.19 1.06
N PHE A 181 -7.07 1.27 0.10
CA PHE A 181 -8.24 0.83 -0.68
C PHE A 181 -9.00 1.95 -1.43
N ARG A 182 -8.29 2.98 -1.84
CA ARG A 182 -8.85 4.12 -2.57
C ARG A 182 -8.13 4.31 -3.91
N PRO A 183 -8.84 4.63 -4.99
CA PRO A 183 -8.25 4.86 -6.31
C PRO A 183 -7.19 5.97 -6.27
N GLY A 184 -6.06 5.74 -6.94
CA GLY A 184 -4.98 6.72 -7.02
C GLY A 184 -4.24 6.99 -5.70
N ARG A 185 -4.57 6.26 -4.61
CA ARG A 185 -3.96 6.42 -3.29
C ARG A 185 -3.33 5.11 -2.85
N GLY A 186 -2.12 5.19 -2.33
CA GLY A 186 -1.36 4.00 -1.93
C GLY A 186 -0.43 4.30 -0.77
N THR A 187 0.42 3.33 -0.45
CA THR A 187 1.44 3.45 0.61
C THR A 187 2.40 4.60 0.37
N GLU A 188 2.66 4.96 -0.90
CA GLU A 188 3.48 6.12 -1.27
C GLU A 188 2.90 7.42 -0.68
N LEU A 189 1.60 7.65 -0.87
CA LEU A 189 0.91 8.83 -0.35
C LEU A 189 0.90 8.84 1.19
N ALA A 190 0.64 7.68 1.82
CA ALA A 190 0.65 7.57 3.28
C ALA A 190 2.04 7.94 3.86
N ILE A 191 3.12 7.38 3.29
CA ILE A 191 4.49 7.70 3.71
C ILE A 191 4.83 9.16 3.44
N LYS A 192 4.40 9.73 2.30
CA LYS A 192 4.57 11.16 2.00
C LYS A 192 3.92 12.04 3.09
N LYS A 193 2.68 11.69 3.49
CA LYS A 193 1.98 12.41 4.56
C LYS A 193 2.71 12.31 5.90
N VAL A 194 3.19 11.13 6.28
CA VAL A 194 3.99 10.96 7.52
C VAL A 194 5.26 11.80 7.48
N VAL A 195 6.03 11.71 6.38
CA VAL A 195 7.26 12.49 6.22
C VAL A 195 6.97 13.98 6.31
N THR A 196 5.91 14.45 5.65
CA THR A 196 5.50 15.87 5.72
C THR A 196 5.25 16.30 7.17
N ARG A 197 4.50 15.50 7.97
CA ARG A 197 4.22 15.85 9.39
C ARG A 197 5.49 15.88 10.24
N LEU A 198 6.41 14.92 10.03
CA LEU A 198 7.71 14.96 10.71
C LEU A 198 8.53 16.21 10.38
N GLU A 199 8.51 16.69 9.12
CA GLU A 199 9.17 17.96 8.74
C GLU A 199 8.57 19.19 9.44
N TYR A 200 7.27 19.12 9.79
CA TYR A 200 6.56 20.16 10.52
C TYR A 200 6.55 19.98 12.06
N GLY A 201 7.31 19.01 12.59
CA GLY A 201 7.54 18.86 14.03
C GLY A 201 6.50 18.02 14.77
N TYR A 202 5.75 17.19 14.09
CA TYR A 202 4.80 16.25 14.72
C TYR A 202 5.55 15.00 15.16
N TYR A 203 6.17 15.03 16.33
CA TYR A 203 7.07 13.97 16.82
C TYR A 203 6.45 13.07 17.90
N TYR A 204 5.24 13.34 18.34
CA TYR A 204 4.50 12.51 19.27
C TYR A 204 3.46 11.69 18.51
N ILE A 205 3.62 10.37 18.50
CA ILE A 205 2.91 9.48 17.59
C ILE A 205 2.11 8.46 18.37
N TYR A 206 0.85 8.30 18.04
CA TYR A 206 0.01 7.20 18.46
C TYR A 206 -0.16 6.24 17.29
N ASP A 207 0.55 5.12 17.35
CA ASP A 207 0.46 4.01 16.39
C ASP A 207 -0.52 2.98 16.93
N PHE A 208 -1.59 2.68 16.20
CA PHE A 208 -2.62 1.78 16.67
C PHE A 208 -3.22 0.90 15.57
N ASP A 209 -3.54 -0.33 15.96
CA ASP A 209 -4.15 -1.36 15.13
C ASP A 209 -5.52 -1.73 15.68
N ILE A 210 -6.55 -1.72 14.84
CA ILE A 210 -7.91 -2.08 15.23
C ILE A 210 -8.02 -3.60 15.23
N LYS A 211 -8.35 -4.18 16.38
CA LYS A 211 -8.46 -5.63 16.57
C LYS A 211 -9.52 -6.24 15.66
N GLY A 212 -9.04 -7.00 14.64
CA GLY A 212 -9.94 -7.69 13.72
C GLY A 212 -10.98 -6.75 13.09
N CYS A 213 -10.57 -5.60 12.59
CA CYS A 213 -11.46 -4.54 12.13
C CYS A 213 -12.60 -5.07 11.25
N PHE A 214 -12.29 -5.81 10.18
CA PHE A 214 -13.31 -6.39 9.30
C PHE A 214 -14.27 -7.32 10.01
N ASP A 215 -13.79 -8.11 10.97
CA ASP A 215 -14.57 -9.16 11.64
C ASP A 215 -15.47 -8.59 12.75
N ASN A 216 -15.17 -7.38 13.24
CA ASN A 216 -15.82 -6.79 14.41
C ASN A 216 -16.73 -5.59 14.11
N ILE A 217 -16.79 -5.09 12.87
CA ILE A 217 -17.70 -3.97 12.54
C ILE A 217 -19.15 -4.37 12.80
N PRO A 218 -19.89 -3.68 13.72
CA PRO A 218 -21.27 -4.03 14.02
C PRO A 218 -22.20 -3.67 12.85
N HIS A 219 -22.97 -4.64 12.33
CA HIS A 219 -23.83 -4.46 11.15
C HIS A 219 -24.78 -3.27 11.28
N LYS A 220 -25.48 -3.13 12.42
CA LYS A 220 -26.43 -2.04 12.64
C LYS A 220 -25.76 -0.66 12.63
N LYS A 221 -24.54 -0.54 13.22
CA LYS A 221 -23.79 0.71 13.24
C LYS A 221 -23.29 1.06 11.85
N LEU A 222 -22.78 0.07 11.08
CA LEU A 222 -22.40 0.27 9.69
C LEU A 222 -23.58 0.76 8.85
N MET A 223 -24.73 0.12 8.95
CA MET A 223 -25.92 0.54 8.20
C MET A 223 -26.36 1.97 8.58
N LYS A 224 -26.23 2.34 9.87
CA LYS A 224 -26.49 3.71 10.32
C LYS A 224 -25.54 4.71 9.65
N VAL A 225 -24.25 4.39 9.52
CA VAL A 225 -23.27 5.25 8.82
C VAL A 225 -23.59 5.31 7.32
N LEU A 226 -23.85 4.17 6.66
CA LEU A 226 -24.21 4.12 5.25
C LEU A 226 -25.47 4.96 4.94
N SER A 227 -26.48 4.92 5.82
CA SER A 227 -27.72 5.69 5.64
C SER A 227 -27.55 7.22 5.79
N LYS A 228 -26.40 7.69 6.29
CA LYS A 228 -26.06 9.13 6.26
C LYS A 228 -25.86 9.61 4.79
N TYR A 229 -25.36 8.74 3.94
CA TYR A 229 -24.92 9.07 2.57
C TYR A 229 -25.82 8.49 1.48
N ILE A 230 -26.46 7.35 1.75
CA ILE A 230 -27.30 6.63 0.78
C ILE A 230 -28.73 6.64 1.28
N SER A 231 -29.67 7.15 0.47
CA SER A 231 -31.11 7.15 0.74
C SER A 231 -31.87 6.10 -0.09
N ASP A 232 -31.19 5.39 -1.00
CA ASP A 232 -31.78 4.30 -1.79
C ASP A 232 -31.97 3.06 -0.90
N GLY A 233 -33.21 2.85 -0.46
CA GLY A 233 -33.58 1.74 0.43
C GLY A 233 -33.33 0.36 -0.19
N THR A 234 -33.43 0.22 -1.52
CA THR A 234 -33.18 -1.06 -2.22
C THR A 234 -31.69 -1.42 -2.15
N VAL A 235 -30.83 -0.42 -2.30
CA VAL A 235 -29.38 -0.61 -2.16
C VAL A 235 -28.99 -0.94 -0.73
N LEU A 236 -29.55 -0.21 0.24
CA LEU A 236 -29.31 -0.49 1.67
C LEU A 236 -29.80 -1.89 2.08
N ASP A 237 -30.96 -2.34 1.59
CA ASP A 237 -31.47 -3.71 1.80
C ASP A 237 -30.52 -4.76 1.18
N MET A 238 -30.02 -4.51 -0.01
CA MET A 238 -29.05 -5.40 -0.67
C MET A 238 -27.73 -5.49 0.13
N MET A 239 -27.20 -4.36 0.62
CA MET A 239 -26.03 -4.35 1.49
C MET A 239 -26.28 -5.10 2.80
N TRP A 240 -27.45 -4.91 3.41
CA TRP A 240 -27.84 -5.65 4.59
C TRP A 240 -27.88 -7.17 4.35
N LYS A 241 -28.44 -7.58 3.23
CA LYS A 241 -28.47 -8.99 2.82
C LYS A 241 -27.06 -9.57 2.62
N TRP A 242 -26.11 -8.80 2.05
CA TRP A 242 -24.71 -9.25 1.98
C TRP A 242 -24.08 -9.44 3.35
N LEU A 243 -24.33 -8.55 4.31
CA LEU A 243 -23.83 -8.69 5.68
C LEU A 243 -24.40 -9.93 6.37
N LYS A 244 -25.66 -10.28 6.07
CA LYS A 244 -26.38 -11.40 6.66
C LYS A 244 -26.24 -12.72 5.91
N ALA A 245 -25.64 -12.74 4.73
CA ALA A 245 -25.53 -13.94 3.91
C ALA A 245 -24.75 -15.10 4.56
N GLY A 246 -23.99 -14.84 5.62
CA GLY A 246 -23.22 -15.84 6.34
C GLY A 246 -22.10 -16.46 5.51
N TYR A 247 -21.59 -17.58 5.98
CA TYR A 247 -20.52 -18.32 5.29
C TYR A 247 -20.73 -19.83 5.37
N MET A 248 -20.19 -20.52 4.38
CA MET A 248 -20.11 -21.97 4.30
C MET A 248 -18.73 -22.46 4.66
N GLU A 249 -18.63 -23.36 5.61
CA GLU A 249 -17.41 -24.03 6.02
C GLU A 249 -17.71 -25.52 6.22
N ASP A 250 -16.93 -26.39 5.61
CA ASP A 250 -17.13 -27.86 5.67
C ASP A 250 -18.58 -28.27 5.40
N GLU A 251 -19.18 -27.69 4.33
CA GLU A 251 -20.57 -27.91 3.89
C GLU A 251 -21.65 -27.47 4.91
N LYS A 252 -21.28 -26.79 5.98
CA LYS A 252 -22.20 -26.23 6.97
C LYS A 252 -22.33 -24.72 6.80
N HIS A 253 -23.58 -24.23 6.95
CA HIS A 253 -23.87 -22.82 6.95
C HIS A 253 -23.71 -22.24 8.35
N TYR A 254 -23.11 -21.06 8.42
CA TYR A 254 -22.96 -20.26 9.65
C TYR A 254 -23.45 -18.82 9.40
N ASP A 255 -24.26 -18.34 10.31
CA ASP A 255 -24.75 -16.97 10.25
C ASP A 255 -23.64 -15.95 10.58
N SER A 256 -23.71 -14.78 9.95
CA SER A 256 -22.86 -13.63 10.29
C SER A 256 -23.60 -12.68 11.23
N MET A 257 -23.11 -12.58 12.47
CA MET A 257 -23.72 -11.69 13.49
C MET A 257 -23.07 -10.30 13.48
N SER A 258 -21.81 -10.21 13.11
CA SER A 258 -21.01 -8.97 12.99
C SER A 258 -19.97 -9.14 11.89
N GLY A 259 -19.30 -8.06 11.56
CA GLY A 259 -18.21 -8.03 10.60
C GLY A 259 -18.65 -7.91 9.16
N ILE A 260 -17.70 -7.46 8.35
CA ILE A 260 -17.80 -7.42 6.90
C ILE A 260 -16.92 -8.54 6.35
N GLN A 261 -17.42 -9.31 5.42
CA GLN A 261 -16.71 -10.47 4.88
C GLN A 261 -15.36 -10.07 4.27
N GLN A 262 -14.25 -10.53 4.86
CA GLN A 262 -12.94 -10.37 4.25
C GLN A 262 -12.89 -11.11 2.91
N GLY A 263 -12.65 -10.37 1.81
CA GLY A 263 -12.66 -10.91 0.44
C GLY A 263 -13.89 -10.55 -0.39
N GLY A 264 -14.90 -9.90 0.19
CA GLY A 264 -15.97 -9.26 -0.58
C GLY A 264 -15.46 -8.02 -1.33
N VAL A 265 -15.94 -7.81 -2.55
CA VAL A 265 -15.49 -6.69 -3.39
C VAL A 265 -15.88 -5.33 -2.80
N TRP A 266 -17.04 -5.23 -2.17
CA TRP A 266 -17.51 -3.98 -1.54
C TRP A 266 -16.95 -3.74 -0.13
N SER A 267 -16.36 -4.78 0.48
CA SER A 267 -15.93 -4.76 1.89
C SER A 267 -14.89 -3.67 2.20
N PRO A 268 -13.86 -3.43 1.35
CA PRO A 268 -12.91 -2.34 1.56
C PRO A 268 -13.56 -0.95 1.55
N LEU A 269 -14.51 -0.72 0.62
CA LEU A 269 -15.26 0.53 0.55
C LEU A 269 -16.11 0.73 1.81
N ALA A 270 -16.85 -0.30 2.24
CA ALA A 270 -17.68 -0.24 3.44
C ALA A 270 -16.85 0.03 4.72
N MET A 271 -15.69 -0.63 4.86
CA MET A 271 -14.78 -0.36 5.97
C MET A 271 -14.27 1.09 5.94
N ASN A 272 -13.86 1.60 4.78
CA ASN A 272 -13.41 2.98 4.66
C ASN A 272 -14.52 3.98 4.99
N ILE A 273 -15.76 3.74 4.56
CA ILE A 273 -16.91 4.59 4.92
C ILE A 273 -17.13 4.58 6.43
N TYR A 274 -16.99 3.42 7.07
CA TYR A 274 -17.18 3.28 8.51
C TYR A 274 -16.09 3.99 9.32
N LEU A 275 -14.82 3.76 8.98
CA LEU A 275 -13.69 4.37 9.67
C LEU A 275 -13.48 5.85 9.32
N ASN A 276 -14.14 6.37 8.29
CA ASN A 276 -14.12 7.80 7.97
C ASN A 276 -14.70 8.67 9.10
N GLU A 277 -15.58 8.12 9.94
CA GLU A 277 -16.06 8.78 11.15
C GLU A 277 -14.88 9.09 12.11
N LEU A 278 -13.97 8.11 12.30
CA LEU A 278 -12.76 8.30 13.09
C LEU A 278 -11.84 9.35 12.46
N ASP A 279 -11.62 9.28 11.14
CA ASP A 279 -10.75 10.22 10.45
C ASP A 279 -11.18 11.67 10.67
N TRP A 280 -12.49 11.93 10.54
CA TRP A 280 -13.07 13.27 10.72
C TRP A 280 -13.08 13.73 12.17
N GLU A 281 -13.42 12.88 13.13
CA GLU A 281 -13.43 13.28 14.55
C GLU A 281 -12.04 13.64 15.05
N VAL A 282 -11.01 12.88 14.66
CA VAL A 282 -9.61 13.18 15.00
C VAL A 282 -9.15 14.48 14.33
N SER A 283 -9.49 14.69 13.06
CA SER A 283 -9.12 15.90 12.32
C SER A 283 -9.84 17.15 12.83
N LYS A 284 -11.14 17.07 13.16
CA LYS A 284 -11.90 18.18 13.77
C LYS A 284 -11.33 18.62 15.10
N ALA A 285 -10.74 17.70 15.87
CA ALA A 285 -10.05 18.02 17.11
C ALA A 285 -8.66 18.67 16.90
N GLY A 286 -8.22 18.83 15.63
CA GLY A 286 -6.94 19.45 15.28
C GLY A 286 -5.75 18.51 15.29
N TYR A 287 -5.97 17.20 15.34
CA TYR A 287 -4.90 16.19 15.28
C TYR A 287 -4.71 15.65 13.87
N GLU A 288 -3.49 15.29 13.55
CA GLU A 288 -3.12 14.76 12.24
C GLU A 288 -3.22 13.22 12.25
N ILE A 289 -4.22 12.67 11.56
CA ILE A 289 -4.32 11.23 11.34
C ILE A 289 -3.80 10.87 9.96
N VAL A 290 -3.09 9.72 9.85
CA VAL A 290 -2.77 9.07 8.57
C VAL A 290 -3.22 7.62 8.68
N ARG A 291 -4.21 7.25 7.88
CA ARG A 291 -4.80 5.91 7.91
C ARG A 291 -4.58 5.18 6.58
N TYR A 292 -4.15 3.93 6.68
CA TYR A 292 -4.04 3.00 5.58
C TYR A 292 -4.85 1.74 5.90
N ALA A 293 -6.07 1.65 5.40
CA ALA A 293 -7.04 0.61 5.78
C ALA A 293 -7.35 0.64 7.28
N ASP A 294 -6.98 -0.40 8.02
CA ASP A 294 -7.08 -0.53 9.47
C ASP A 294 -5.81 -0.07 10.22
N ASP A 295 -4.66 0.05 9.52
CA ASP A 295 -3.40 0.59 10.05
C ASP A 295 -3.47 2.12 10.16
N SER A 296 -3.31 2.67 11.35
CA SER A 296 -3.51 4.10 11.59
C SER A 296 -2.48 4.68 12.54
N ILE A 297 -2.02 5.89 12.23
CA ILE A 297 -1.22 6.69 13.16
C ILE A 297 -1.85 8.07 13.34
N VAL A 298 -1.82 8.57 14.56
CA VAL A 298 -2.10 9.98 14.88
C VAL A 298 -0.82 10.65 15.30
N MET A 299 -0.56 11.83 14.76
CA MET A 299 0.69 12.58 14.96
C MET A 299 0.39 13.92 15.63
N CYS A 300 1.11 14.21 16.69
CA CYS A 300 0.93 15.39 17.53
C CYS A 300 2.25 16.17 17.70
N LYS A 301 2.14 17.45 18.05
CA LYS A 301 3.31 18.31 18.30
C LYS A 301 3.80 18.23 19.73
N THR A 302 2.92 17.97 20.69
CA THR A 302 3.25 17.92 22.12
C THR A 302 2.81 16.60 22.75
N ALA A 303 3.48 16.22 23.85
CA ALA A 303 3.10 15.04 24.63
C ALA A 303 1.69 15.16 25.25
N ASN A 304 1.24 16.38 25.54
CA ASN A 304 -0.11 16.62 26.06
C ASN A 304 -1.17 16.38 24.96
N ASP A 305 -0.93 16.87 23.74
CA ASP A 305 -1.81 16.62 22.60
C ASP A 305 -1.91 15.12 22.32
N LEU A 306 -0.80 14.37 22.47
CA LEU A 306 -0.81 12.92 22.32
C LEU A 306 -1.79 12.25 23.29
N LYS A 307 -1.73 12.59 24.58
CA LYS A 307 -2.64 12.03 25.60
C LYS A 307 -4.10 12.33 25.30
N MET A 308 -4.38 13.55 24.85
CA MET A 308 -5.74 13.95 24.47
C MET A 308 -6.21 13.21 23.22
N ALA A 309 -5.33 13.06 22.23
CA ALA A 309 -5.62 12.30 21.00
C ALA A 309 -5.88 10.81 21.28
N VAL A 310 -5.08 10.19 22.17
CA VAL A 310 -5.29 8.80 22.61
C VAL A 310 -6.68 8.63 23.23
N THR A 311 -7.07 9.55 24.12
CA THR A 311 -8.39 9.50 24.75
C THR A 311 -9.50 9.65 23.71
N LEU A 312 -9.36 10.60 22.77
CA LEU A 312 -10.33 10.82 21.70
C LEU A 312 -10.49 9.58 20.81
N VAL A 313 -9.37 9.02 20.31
CA VAL A 313 -9.40 7.82 19.46
C VAL A 313 -10.09 6.65 20.17
N ASN A 314 -9.78 6.42 21.45
CA ASN A 314 -10.41 5.35 22.24
C ASN A 314 -11.93 5.57 22.36
N ASN A 315 -12.37 6.79 22.64
CA ASN A 315 -13.79 7.12 22.75
C ASN A 315 -14.52 6.90 21.42
N VAL A 316 -13.97 7.40 20.32
CA VAL A 316 -14.58 7.23 18.98
C VAL A 316 -14.64 5.76 18.59
N LEU A 317 -13.59 4.98 18.83
CA LEU A 317 -13.61 3.54 18.53
C LEU A 317 -14.64 2.80 19.39
N GLN A 318 -14.79 3.16 20.66
CA GLN A 318 -15.83 2.61 21.54
C GLN A 318 -17.23 2.95 21.02
N GLU A 319 -17.47 4.19 20.58
CA GLU A 319 -18.73 4.58 19.95
C GLU A 319 -19.00 3.81 18.66
N LEU A 320 -17.97 3.54 17.87
CA LEU A 320 -18.03 2.67 16.68
C LEU A 320 -18.18 1.18 17.06
N GLY A 321 -17.96 0.78 18.32
CA GLY A 321 -18.00 -0.62 18.78
C GLY A 321 -16.81 -1.42 18.29
N LEU A 322 -15.67 -0.79 18.17
CA LEU A 322 -14.40 -1.38 17.79
C LEU A 322 -13.41 -1.33 18.97
N GLU A 323 -12.49 -2.27 19.01
CA GLU A 323 -11.45 -2.39 20.03
C GLU A 323 -10.07 -2.27 19.41
N LEU A 324 -9.12 -1.75 20.17
CA LEU A 324 -7.70 -1.75 19.79
C LEU A 324 -7.04 -3.10 20.08
N SER A 325 -5.94 -3.39 19.36
CA SER A 325 -5.02 -4.48 19.66
C SER A 325 -3.95 -3.97 20.62
N PRO A 326 -3.99 -4.30 21.93
CA PRO A 326 -3.04 -3.72 22.89
C PRO A 326 -1.58 -4.04 22.57
N GLU A 327 -1.34 -5.24 22.00
CA GLU A 327 0.02 -5.69 21.62
C GLU A 327 0.60 -4.97 20.40
N LYS A 328 -0.21 -4.19 19.68
CA LYS A 328 0.19 -3.46 18.46
C LYS A 328 -0.07 -1.96 18.55
N THR A 329 -0.50 -1.49 19.71
CA THR A 329 -0.82 -0.09 19.93
C THR A 329 0.27 0.53 20.81
N HIS A 330 0.91 1.59 20.32
CA HIS A 330 2.07 2.19 20.95
C HIS A 330 1.99 3.71 20.92
N GLU A 331 2.35 4.33 22.05
CA GLU A 331 2.64 5.76 22.11
C GLU A 331 4.14 5.97 21.94
N VAL A 332 4.57 6.77 20.98
CA VAL A 332 5.97 6.96 20.63
C VAL A 332 6.35 8.43 20.74
N ASP A 333 7.40 8.71 21.52
CA ASP A 333 8.14 9.99 21.48
C ASP A 333 9.29 9.83 20.48
N PHE A 334 9.12 10.32 19.27
CA PHE A 334 10.09 10.16 18.18
C PHE A 334 11.46 10.79 18.45
N HIS A 335 11.59 11.63 19.48
CA HIS A 335 12.90 12.12 19.93
C HIS A 335 13.71 11.03 20.63
N LYS A 336 13.07 9.99 21.13
CA LYS A 336 13.68 8.91 21.93
C LYS A 336 13.64 7.56 21.22
N ASP A 337 12.50 7.27 20.58
CA ASP A 337 12.20 5.93 20.08
C ASP A 337 11.96 5.95 18.57
N ASP A 338 12.32 4.85 17.92
CA ASP A 338 11.99 4.59 16.52
C ASP A 338 10.54 4.11 16.41
N PHE A 339 9.88 4.33 15.26
CA PHE A 339 8.60 3.69 14.96
C PHE A 339 8.59 3.07 13.57
N GLU A 340 7.74 2.05 13.40
CA GLU A 340 7.49 1.42 12.10
C GLU A 340 6.05 1.71 11.67
N TYR A 341 5.86 2.07 10.40
CA TYR A 341 4.55 2.22 9.77
C TYR A 341 4.59 1.69 8.35
N LEU A 342 3.64 0.84 7.98
CA LEU A 342 3.54 0.23 6.64
C LEU A 342 4.86 -0.41 6.16
N ASN A 343 5.53 -1.18 7.01
CA ASN A 343 6.84 -1.78 6.76
C ASN A 343 8.00 -0.79 6.46
N TYR A 344 7.85 0.48 6.84
CA TYR A 344 8.93 1.46 6.86
C TYR A 344 9.30 1.79 8.29
N ILE A 345 10.58 1.94 8.55
CA ILE A 345 11.10 2.39 9.84
C ILE A 345 11.49 3.85 9.75
N PHE A 346 11.13 4.59 10.77
CA PHE A 346 11.51 6.00 10.98
C PHE A 346 12.38 6.06 12.22
N ARG A 347 13.55 6.72 12.12
CA ARG A 347 14.54 6.81 13.18
C ARG A 347 15.01 8.23 13.34
N HIS A 348 14.93 8.74 14.56
CA HIS A 348 15.51 10.02 14.89
C HIS A 348 17.03 9.89 14.92
N LEU A 349 17.74 10.79 14.23
CA LEU A 349 19.18 10.90 14.32
C LEU A 349 19.50 11.99 15.33
N HIS A 350 20.50 11.72 16.18
CA HIS A 350 21.01 12.73 17.10
C HIS A 350 21.44 13.98 16.33
N LYS A 351 21.36 15.13 17.00
CA LYS A 351 21.78 16.42 16.45
C LYS A 351 23.17 16.30 15.83
N ASP A 352 23.30 16.81 14.62
CA ASP A 352 24.60 16.94 13.98
C ASP A 352 25.52 17.91 14.76
N ARG A 353 26.78 18.06 14.35
CA ARG A 353 27.74 18.96 14.99
C ARG A 353 27.29 20.44 15.00
N ASN A 354 26.32 20.78 14.15
CA ASN A 354 25.73 22.12 14.05
C ASN A 354 24.41 22.24 14.82
N GLY A 355 24.03 21.22 15.63
CA GLY A 355 22.80 21.20 16.39
C GLY A 355 21.52 20.96 15.55
N ARG A 356 21.64 20.62 14.26
CA ARG A 356 20.49 20.36 13.40
C ARG A 356 19.94 18.96 13.68
N GLU A 357 18.67 18.90 13.97
CA GLU A 357 17.93 17.65 14.09
C GLU A 357 17.73 17.03 12.71
N SER A 358 17.98 15.73 12.60
CA SER A 358 17.72 14.96 11.40
C SER A 358 17.15 13.61 11.75
N TYR A 359 16.47 12.99 10.80
CA TYR A 359 15.98 11.63 10.92
C TYR A 359 16.18 10.88 9.61
N PHE A 360 16.25 9.58 9.67
CA PHE A 360 16.24 8.77 8.47
C PHE A 360 15.07 7.81 8.47
N TYR A 361 14.66 7.41 7.28
CA TYR A 361 13.58 6.46 7.08
C TYR A 361 13.80 5.63 5.82
N GLY A 362 13.21 4.45 5.82
CA GLY A 362 13.34 3.52 4.71
C GLY A 362 12.68 2.19 5.03
N PRO A 363 12.84 1.18 4.15
CA PRO A 363 12.29 -0.15 4.40
C PRO A 363 12.72 -0.69 5.76
N SER A 364 11.77 -1.26 6.52
CA SER A 364 12.05 -1.80 7.84
C SER A 364 12.94 -3.06 7.76
N PRO A 365 13.65 -3.43 8.84
CA PRO A 365 14.42 -4.67 8.90
C PRO A 365 13.56 -5.91 8.63
N SER A 366 12.30 -5.87 9.03
CA SER A 366 11.33 -6.94 8.80
C SER A 366 11.01 -7.09 7.31
N ALA A 367 10.82 -5.98 6.59
CA ALA A 367 10.61 -5.95 5.15
C ALA A 367 11.85 -6.47 4.38
N GLU A 368 13.06 -6.06 4.79
CA GLU A 368 14.31 -6.57 4.21
C GLU A 368 14.45 -8.10 4.42
N LYS A 369 14.16 -8.59 5.63
CA LYS A 369 14.19 -10.01 5.95
C LYS A 369 13.20 -10.79 5.10
N LYS A 370 11.96 -10.29 4.97
CA LYS A 370 10.93 -10.91 4.13
C LYS A 370 11.36 -10.94 2.66
N PHE A 371 11.87 -9.84 2.11
CA PHE A 371 12.41 -9.82 0.74
C PHE A 371 13.41 -10.95 0.50
N ARG A 372 14.36 -11.14 1.43
CA ARG A 372 15.37 -12.20 1.33
C ARG A 372 14.76 -13.60 1.42
N GLN A 373 13.76 -13.80 2.27
CA GLN A 373 13.05 -15.08 2.43
C GLN A 373 12.27 -15.44 1.17
N ASP A 374 11.47 -14.52 0.64
CA ASP A 374 10.67 -14.73 -0.56
C ASP A 374 11.58 -15.05 -1.76
N LEU A 375 12.65 -14.28 -1.92
CA LEU A 375 13.61 -14.54 -2.97
C LEU A 375 14.32 -15.90 -2.81
N LYS A 376 14.63 -16.30 -1.57
CA LYS A 376 15.22 -17.61 -1.28
C LYS A 376 14.27 -18.74 -1.69
N ALA A 377 12.99 -18.63 -1.41
CA ALA A 377 11.96 -19.62 -1.78
C ALA A 377 11.87 -19.79 -3.31
N VAL A 378 11.87 -18.68 -4.05
CA VAL A 378 11.77 -18.71 -5.53
C VAL A 378 13.07 -19.17 -6.19
N THR A 379 14.23 -18.94 -5.55
CA THR A 379 15.56 -19.30 -6.07
C THR A 379 16.15 -20.54 -5.41
N LEU A 380 15.38 -21.58 -5.21
CA LEU A 380 15.87 -22.87 -4.72
C LEU A 380 16.84 -23.50 -5.73
N LYS A 381 17.85 -24.23 -5.22
CA LYS A 381 18.93 -24.82 -6.02
C LYS A 381 18.49 -25.88 -7.01
N THR A 382 17.28 -26.42 -6.84
CA THR A 382 16.72 -27.53 -7.61
C THR A 382 16.23 -27.13 -9.01
N PHE A 383 16.14 -25.85 -9.31
CA PHE A 383 15.61 -25.36 -10.58
C PHE A 383 16.73 -25.11 -11.62
N SER A 384 16.77 -25.93 -12.67
CA SER A 384 17.60 -25.65 -13.86
C SER A 384 16.77 -24.79 -14.82
N LYS A 385 17.09 -23.50 -14.88
CA LYS A 385 16.44 -22.52 -15.77
C LYS A 385 17.46 -21.78 -16.62
N SER A 386 17.09 -21.36 -17.84
CA SER A 386 17.89 -20.43 -18.64
C SER A 386 17.97 -19.06 -17.98
N PHE A 387 18.80 -18.16 -18.50
CA PHE A 387 18.91 -16.79 -17.97
C PHE A 387 17.62 -16.00 -18.20
N GLU A 388 17.01 -16.20 -19.35
CA GLU A 388 15.75 -15.57 -19.75
C GLU A 388 14.60 -16.04 -18.83
N GLN A 389 14.48 -17.34 -18.61
CA GLN A 389 13.47 -17.92 -17.69
C GLN A 389 13.64 -17.44 -16.24
N TRP A 390 14.90 -17.19 -15.80
CA TRP A 390 15.13 -16.58 -14.48
C TRP A 390 14.74 -15.11 -14.46
N ALA A 391 15.03 -14.34 -15.51
CA ALA A 391 14.65 -12.94 -15.61
C ALA A 391 13.12 -12.81 -15.65
N GLU A 392 12.45 -13.58 -16.50
CA GLU A 392 11.00 -13.62 -16.62
C GLU A 392 10.31 -13.93 -15.28
N LYS A 393 10.81 -14.93 -14.55
CA LYS A 393 10.25 -15.29 -13.24
C LYS A 393 10.53 -14.25 -12.15
N LEU A 394 11.72 -13.65 -12.12
CA LEU A 394 12.15 -12.79 -11.01
C LEU A 394 11.78 -11.32 -11.22
N ASN A 395 11.76 -10.83 -12.45
CA ASN A 395 11.54 -9.42 -12.71
C ASN A 395 10.22 -8.87 -12.18
N PRO A 396 9.07 -9.56 -12.30
CA PRO A 396 7.82 -9.09 -11.69
C PRO A 396 7.93 -8.95 -10.17
N ILE A 397 8.52 -9.97 -9.51
CA ILE A 397 8.72 -9.98 -8.05
C ILE A 397 9.66 -8.85 -7.61
N LEU A 398 10.80 -8.72 -8.29
CA LEU A 398 11.79 -7.68 -7.98
C LEU A 398 11.23 -6.28 -8.21
N ARG A 399 10.52 -6.08 -9.32
CA ARG A 399 9.90 -4.80 -9.66
C ARG A 399 8.87 -4.38 -8.61
N GLY A 400 7.95 -5.27 -8.24
CA GLY A 400 6.95 -5.00 -7.20
C GLY A 400 7.60 -4.66 -5.85
N LYS A 401 8.56 -5.48 -5.40
CA LYS A 401 9.26 -5.26 -4.12
C LYS A 401 10.10 -3.98 -4.09
N TYR A 402 10.84 -3.70 -5.16
CA TYR A 402 11.66 -2.48 -5.22
C TYR A 402 10.81 -1.22 -5.36
N ASN A 403 9.76 -1.24 -6.18
CA ASN A 403 8.86 -0.11 -6.30
C ASN A 403 8.23 0.25 -4.96
N TYR A 404 7.75 -0.77 -4.20
CA TYR A 404 7.25 -0.54 -2.86
C TYR A 404 8.30 0.12 -1.94
N MET A 405 9.50 -0.43 -1.87
CA MET A 405 10.58 0.13 -1.04
C MET A 405 10.98 1.55 -1.46
N LEU A 406 10.90 1.87 -2.76
CA LEU A 406 11.25 3.19 -3.31
C LEU A 406 10.25 4.29 -2.93
N ASN A 407 9.07 3.96 -2.42
CA ASN A 407 8.10 4.97 -1.98
C ASN A 407 8.69 5.93 -0.93
N SER A 408 9.61 5.46 -0.08
CA SER A 408 10.34 6.34 0.85
C SER A 408 11.19 7.40 0.14
N VAL A 409 11.79 7.04 -1.00
CA VAL A 409 12.62 7.98 -1.78
C VAL A 409 11.76 8.92 -2.61
N LYS A 410 10.65 8.43 -3.16
CA LYS A 410 9.67 9.25 -3.87
C LYS A 410 9.05 10.28 -2.94
N ALA A 411 8.60 9.85 -1.75
CA ALA A 411 8.10 10.76 -0.72
C ALA A 411 9.14 11.84 -0.37
N TRP A 412 10.43 11.47 -0.26
CA TRP A 412 11.51 12.43 -0.03
C TRP A 412 11.63 13.44 -1.17
N LYS A 413 11.62 12.98 -2.41
CA LYS A 413 11.72 13.83 -3.60
C LYS A 413 10.60 14.88 -3.58
N ASP A 414 9.36 14.42 -3.49
CA ASP A 414 8.18 15.27 -3.50
C ASP A 414 8.15 16.29 -2.35
N VAL A 415 8.39 15.83 -1.11
CA VAL A 415 8.38 16.74 0.06
C VAL A 415 9.53 17.72 0.01
N SER A 416 10.73 17.28 -0.43
CA SER A 416 11.88 18.17 -0.57
C SER A 416 11.67 19.26 -1.62
N GLU A 417 10.97 18.98 -2.71
CA GLU A 417 10.62 19.97 -3.73
C GLU A 417 9.66 21.01 -3.14
N VAL A 418 8.62 20.58 -2.43
CA VAL A 418 7.67 21.48 -1.77
C VAL A 418 8.37 22.35 -0.71
N LEU A 419 9.24 21.77 0.13
CA LEU A 419 9.97 22.53 1.15
C LEU A 419 10.92 23.57 0.56
N LYS A 420 11.58 23.22 -0.55
CA LYS A 420 12.47 24.16 -1.28
C LYS A 420 11.72 25.40 -1.79
N THR A 421 10.50 25.25 -2.29
CA THR A 421 9.69 26.40 -2.72
C THR A 421 9.36 27.35 -1.56
N HIS A 422 9.43 26.85 -0.32
CA HIS A 422 9.24 27.62 0.91
C HIS A 422 10.57 28.01 1.61
N GLY A 423 11.70 27.84 0.94
CA GLY A 423 13.02 28.18 1.50
C GLY A 423 13.46 27.29 2.68
N LYS A 424 12.89 26.09 2.82
CA LYS A 424 13.20 25.14 3.90
C LYS A 424 14.03 23.97 3.38
N GLU A 425 14.96 23.49 4.21
CA GLU A 425 15.73 22.29 3.95
C GLU A 425 15.05 21.07 4.61
N MET A 426 15.11 19.95 3.91
CA MET A 426 14.59 18.68 4.40
C MET A 426 15.43 18.14 5.56
N LYS A 427 14.81 17.76 6.68
CA LYS A 427 15.46 17.12 7.83
C LYS A 427 15.58 15.61 7.64
N GLY A 428 14.59 15.00 7.01
CA GLY A 428 14.52 13.58 6.75
C GLY A 428 15.42 13.13 5.59
N VAL A 429 16.08 11.98 5.76
CA VAL A 429 16.95 11.38 4.74
C VAL A 429 16.54 9.94 4.45
N PRO A 430 16.18 9.59 3.21
CA PRO A 430 15.82 8.22 2.87
C PRO A 430 17.05 7.31 2.82
N VAL A 431 16.90 6.09 3.32
CA VAL A 431 17.96 5.06 3.27
C VAL A 431 18.13 4.56 1.83
N LYS A 432 19.19 5.00 1.16
CA LYS A 432 19.47 4.63 -0.25
C LYS A 432 20.36 3.39 -0.40
N GLY A 433 21.22 3.10 0.56
CA GLY A 433 22.24 2.02 0.45
C GLY A 433 21.68 0.60 0.46
N ILE A 434 20.43 0.40 0.89
CA ILE A 434 19.78 -0.89 0.99
C ILE A 434 19.59 -1.55 -0.39
N TYR A 435 19.26 -0.80 -1.41
CA TYR A 435 18.99 -1.31 -2.76
C TYR A 435 20.21 -2.02 -3.36
N ALA A 436 21.38 -1.41 -3.24
CA ALA A 436 22.63 -2.05 -3.69
C ALA A 436 22.98 -3.33 -2.92
N LYS A 437 22.62 -3.39 -1.61
CA LYS A 437 22.81 -4.59 -0.78
C LYS A 437 21.84 -5.70 -1.20
N LEU A 438 20.59 -5.39 -1.48
CA LEU A 438 19.60 -6.34 -1.95
C LEU A 438 19.94 -6.85 -3.35
N ASP A 439 20.35 -5.99 -4.27
CA ASP A 439 20.84 -6.38 -5.59
C ASP A 439 22.04 -7.35 -5.50
N ALA A 440 22.97 -7.10 -4.59
CA ALA A 440 24.08 -8.00 -4.36
C ALA A 440 23.62 -9.38 -3.87
N TYR A 441 22.59 -9.41 -3.01
CA TYR A 441 21.99 -10.66 -2.55
C TYR A 441 21.30 -11.41 -3.70
N VAL A 442 20.50 -10.75 -4.53
CA VAL A 442 19.84 -11.35 -5.71
C VAL A 442 20.87 -11.98 -6.63
N ARG A 443 21.90 -11.23 -7.03
CA ARG A 443 22.98 -11.72 -7.89
C ARG A 443 23.74 -12.87 -7.24
N GLY A 444 23.96 -12.83 -5.94
CA GLY A 444 24.58 -13.91 -5.19
C GLY A 444 23.77 -15.21 -5.26
N ARG A 445 22.45 -15.14 -5.10
CA ARG A 445 21.54 -16.28 -5.24
C ARG A 445 21.60 -16.90 -6.64
N LEU A 446 21.57 -16.09 -7.68
CA LEU A 446 21.63 -16.55 -9.07
C LEU A 446 22.98 -17.18 -9.40
N ARG A 447 24.10 -16.58 -8.96
CA ARG A 447 25.44 -17.19 -9.13
C ARG A 447 25.53 -18.57 -8.51
N VAL A 448 24.94 -18.79 -7.33
CA VAL A 448 24.86 -20.11 -6.71
C VAL A 448 24.07 -21.10 -7.57
N ASN A 449 22.95 -20.67 -8.16
CA ASN A 449 22.16 -21.51 -9.06
C ASN A 449 22.94 -21.86 -10.34
N PHE A 450 23.69 -20.87 -10.91
CA PHE A 450 24.51 -21.10 -12.10
C PHE A 450 25.72 -21.99 -11.82
N SER A 451 26.27 -21.99 -10.60
CA SER A 451 27.43 -22.82 -10.23
C SER A 451 27.10 -24.30 -10.08
N ASN A 452 25.87 -24.66 -9.75
CA ASN A 452 25.46 -26.04 -9.59
C ASN A 452 25.44 -26.84 -10.92
N ARG A 453 25.65 -26.18 -12.05
CA ARG A 453 25.88 -26.83 -13.37
C ARG A 453 27.25 -27.51 -13.50
N GLY A 454 28.12 -27.40 -12.48
CA GLY A 454 29.43 -28.04 -12.47
C GLY A 454 29.91 -28.33 -11.04
N LYS A 455 29.63 -29.51 -10.52
CA LYS A 455 29.89 -29.94 -9.14
C LYS A 455 31.36 -30.24 -8.77
N LYS A 456 32.36 -29.51 -9.27
CA LYS A 456 33.75 -29.95 -9.05
C LYS A 456 34.73 -29.02 -8.32
N HIS A 457 34.34 -27.85 -7.77
CA HIS A 457 35.33 -26.98 -7.10
C HIS A 457 34.81 -26.31 -5.82
N GLY A 458 35.62 -26.37 -4.77
CA GLY A 458 35.34 -25.91 -3.40
C GLY A 458 35.03 -24.40 -3.27
N GLY A 459 34.20 -24.07 -2.25
CA GLY A 459 33.38 -22.88 -2.07
C GLY A 459 33.94 -21.46 -2.33
N GLN A 460 35.16 -21.09 -1.88
CA GLN A 460 35.64 -19.70 -2.00
C GLN A 460 36.27 -19.37 -3.36
N ARG A 461 36.96 -20.29 -4.01
CA ARG A 461 37.53 -20.09 -5.36
C ARG A 461 36.43 -20.03 -6.42
N ALA A 462 35.40 -20.88 -6.30
CA ALA A 462 34.25 -20.86 -7.20
C ALA A 462 33.50 -19.51 -7.15
N GLY A 463 33.35 -18.92 -5.97
CA GLY A 463 32.69 -17.62 -5.82
C GLY A 463 33.40 -16.47 -6.55
N LYS A 464 34.73 -16.42 -6.52
CA LYS A 464 35.51 -15.41 -7.24
C LYS A 464 35.42 -15.60 -8.78
N MET A 465 35.57 -16.82 -9.26
CA MET A 465 35.44 -17.13 -10.69
C MET A 465 34.04 -16.80 -11.25
N LEU A 466 33.00 -17.15 -10.52
CA LEU A 466 31.61 -16.82 -10.90
C LEU A 466 31.33 -15.31 -10.88
N THR A 467 31.99 -14.57 -9.99
CA THR A 467 31.86 -13.10 -9.97
C THR A 467 32.56 -12.45 -11.15
N VAL A 468 33.64 -13.05 -11.65
CA VAL A 468 34.29 -12.61 -12.88
C VAL A 468 33.44 -12.95 -14.12
N LYS A 469 32.98 -14.21 -14.22
CA LYS A 469 32.16 -14.71 -15.33
C LYS A 469 30.80 -14.03 -15.42
N TYR A 470 30.13 -13.85 -14.28
CA TYR A 470 28.81 -13.21 -14.19
C TYR A 470 28.92 -11.93 -13.36
N GLY A 471 29.50 -10.89 -13.96
CA GLY A 471 29.64 -9.56 -13.36
C GLY A 471 28.29 -8.85 -13.18
N ASN A 472 28.30 -7.67 -12.57
CA ASN A 472 27.07 -6.92 -12.35
C ASN A 472 26.46 -6.46 -13.69
N ARG A 473 27.29 -6.09 -14.67
CA ARG A 473 26.85 -5.72 -16.02
C ARG A 473 26.10 -6.86 -16.70
N PHE A 474 26.57 -8.10 -16.55
CA PHE A 474 25.88 -9.27 -17.08
C PHE A 474 24.43 -9.36 -16.59
N PHE A 475 24.19 -9.18 -15.29
CA PHE A 475 22.83 -9.28 -14.75
C PHE A 475 21.92 -8.13 -15.19
N VAL A 476 22.44 -6.92 -15.29
CA VAL A 476 21.62 -5.73 -15.58
C VAL A 476 21.43 -5.54 -17.08
N CYS A 477 22.48 -5.67 -17.89
CA CYS A 477 22.43 -5.37 -19.32
C CYS A 477 22.15 -6.62 -20.19
N ASN A 478 22.78 -7.78 -19.88
CA ASN A 478 22.63 -8.97 -20.74
C ASN A 478 21.47 -9.86 -20.30
N MET A 479 21.17 -9.93 -19.00
CA MET A 479 20.08 -10.72 -18.46
C MET A 479 18.82 -9.88 -18.22
N GLU A 480 18.92 -8.54 -18.37
CA GLU A 480 17.84 -7.58 -18.12
C GLU A 480 17.17 -7.73 -16.74
N LEU A 481 17.97 -8.13 -15.74
CA LEU A 481 17.48 -8.35 -14.40
C LEU A 481 17.18 -7.02 -13.71
N VAL A 482 15.99 -6.85 -13.18
CA VAL A 482 15.59 -5.65 -12.43
C VAL A 482 16.54 -5.40 -11.26
N SER A 483 17.11 -4.20 -11.18
CA SER A 483 18.02 -3.75 -10.14
C SER A 483 17.39 -2.60 -9.34
N GLY A 484 17.32 -2.75 -8.02
CA GLY A 484 16.77 -1.71 -7.15
C GLY A 484 17.62 -0.44 -7.12
N ASP A 485 18.95 -0.55 -7.21
CA ASP A 485 19.84 0.61 -7.29
C ASP A 485 19.73 1.32 -8.65
N TYR A 486 19.46 0.61 -9.73
CA TYR A 486 19.13 1.20 -11.03
C TYR A 486 17.80 1.97 -10.98
N LEU A 487 16.74 1.34 -10.46
CA LEU A 487 15.43 1.99 -10.30
C LEU A 487 15.53 3.22 -9.39
N LEU A 488 16.31 3.15 -8.30
CA LEU A 488 16.58 4.31 -7.44
C LEU A 488 17.19 5.47 -8.21
N ARG A 489 18.18 5.21 -9.06
CA ARG A 489 18.84 6.28 -9.83
C ARG A 489 17.94 6.84 -10.92
N LYS A 490 17.10 6.00 -11.52
CA LYS A 490 16.12 6.42 -12.52
C LYS A 490 15.09 7.41 -11.98
N LEU A 491 14.81 7.44 -10.68
CA LEU A 491 13.97 8.48 -10.06
C LEU A 491 14.56 9.89 -10.17
N PHE A 492 15.88 10.01 -10.38
CA PHE A 492 16.59 11.30 -10.48
C PHE A 492 17.11 11.59 -11.90
N TYR A 493 17.22 10.57 -12.73
CA TYR A 493 17.73 10.62 -14.11
C TYR A 493 16.80 9.78 -14.97
N GLU A 494 15.76 10.39 -15.52
CA GLU A 494 14.65 9.68 -16.19
C GLU A 494 15.10 8.90 -17.42
N ASP A 495 16.03 9.47 -18.21
CA ASP A 495 16.57 8.86 -19.44
C ASP A 495 17.73 7.88 -19.20
N LEU A 496 18.05 7.57 -17.94
CA LEU A 496 19.14 6.69 -17.60
C LEU A 496 18.94 5.27 -18.17
N THR A 497 19.81 4.86 -19.08
CA THR A 497 19.82 3.49 -19.62
C THR A 497 20.56 2.52 -18.69
N PRO A 498 20.32 1.20 -18.79
CA PRO A 498 21.07 0.20 -18.03
C PRO A 498 22.59 0.24 -18.29
N GLU A 499 23.01 0.49 -19.51
CA GLU A 499 24.41 0.59 -19.94
C GLU A 499 25.10 1.80 -19.31
N GLU A 500 24.48 2.97 -19.36
CA GLU A 500 24.97 4.20 -18.74
C GLU A 500 25.04 4.06 -17.22
N TYR A 501 24.01 3.47 -16.61
CA TYR A 501 24.01 3.18 -15.19
C TYR A 501 25.22 2.33 -14.79
N MET A 502 25.50 1.25 -15.54
CA MET A 502 26.62 0.36 -15.24
C MET A 502 27.96 1.06 -15.45
N THR A 503 28.10 1.84 -16.50
CA THR A 503 29.32 2.63 -16.80
C THR A 503 29.58 3.65 -15.69
N ASN A 504 28.55 4.37 -15.24
CA ASN A 504 28.65 5.32 -14.14
C ASN A 504 29.07 4.63 -12.83
N ARG A 505 28.49 3.46 -12.52
CA ARG A 505 28.89 2.69 -11.33
C ARG A 505 30.32 2.17 -11.37
N GLU A 506 30.77 1.71 -12.50
CA GLU A 506 32.14 1.23 -12.68
C GLU A 506 33.16 2.38 -12.51
N THR A 507 32.83 3.55 -13.06
CA THR A 507 33.63 4.78 -12.90
C THR A 507 33.68 5.25 -11.44
N GLU A 508 32.55 5.29 -10.75
CA GLU A 508 32.48 5.62 -9.31
C GLU A 508 33.33 4.64 -8.47
N LYS A 509 33.23 3.35 -8.77
CA LYS A 509 34.01 2.32 -8.09
C LYS A 509 35.50 2.50 -8.30
N ALA A 510 35.92 2.83 -9.53
CA ALA A 510 37.32 3.12 -9.87
C ALA A 510 37.83 4.36 -9.12
N LYS A 511 37.04 5.45 -9.10
CA LYS A 511 37.36 6.67 -8.34
C LYS A 511 37.53 6.39 -6.85
N ARG A 512 36.60 5.61 -6.23
CA ARG A 512 36.68 5.20 -4.82
C ARG A 512 37.91 4.32 -4.52
N LYS A 513 38.31 3.44 -5.47
CA LYS A 513 39.50 2.61 -5.31
C LYS A 513 40.76 3.49 -5.36
N LYS A 514 40.85 4.44 -6.30
CA LYS A 514 41.96 5.41 -6.38
C LYS A 514 42.04 6.26 -5.09
N ALA A 515 40.92 6.77 -4.60
CA ALA A 515 40.89 7.56 -3.36
C ALA A 515 41.35 6.76 -2.12
N LYS A 516 41.03 5.46 -2.03
CA LYS A 516 41.50 4.58 -0.95
C LYS A 516 42.98 4.23 -1.04
N SER A 517 43.55 4.23 -2.22
CA SER A 517 44.97 3.94 -2.47
C SER A 517 45.87 5.18 -2.44
N SER A 518 45.31 6.38 -2.22
CA SER A 518 46.09 7.61 -2.19
C SER A 518 47.09 7.62 -0.99
N PRO A 519 48.34 8.11 -1.20
CA PRO A 519 49.36 8.13 -0.17
C PRO A 519 48.95 8.89 1.09
N ALA A 520 48.16 9.95 0.96
CA ALA A 520 47.70 10.77 2.06
C ALA A 520 46.84 9.97 3.06
N ARG A 521 46.00 9.04 2.58
CA ARG A 521 45.12 8.23 3.46
C ARG A 521 45.87 7.06 4.09
N LYS A 522 46.90 6.50 3.40
CA LYS A 522 47.78 5.51 4.01
C LYS A 522 48.59 6.09 5.17
N ARG A 523 49.06 7.35 5.07
CA ARG A 523 49.72 8.07 6.17
C ARG A 523 48.77 8.34 7.34
N PHE A 524 47.49 8.68 7.10
CA PHE A 524 46.53 8.92 8.16
C PHE A 524 46.22 7.67 8.99
N PHE A 525 46.05 6.51 8.34
CA PHE A 525 45.83 5.24 9.06
C PHE A 525 47.10 4.73 9.78
N ALA A 526 48.28 4.93 9.22
CA ALA A 526 49.54 4.61 9.89
C ALA A 526 49.75 5.46 11.14
N TYR A 527 49.32 6.74 11.14
CA TYR A 527 49.39 7.63 12.30
C TYR A 527 48.34 7.31 13.36
N ALA A 528 47.17 6.82 12.98
CA ALA A 528 46.08 6.48 13.89
C ALA A 528 46.27 5.12 14.62
N TYR A 529 47.11 4.23 14.09
CA TYR A 529 47.43 2.95 14.69
C TYR A 529 48.82 2.91 15.39
N ALA A 530 49.52 4.03 15.39
CA ALA A 530 50.83 4.18 16.08
C ALA A 530 50.72 4.95 17.42
N LYS A 531 49.55 5.17 17.91
CA LYS A 531 49.21 5.63 19.25
C LYS A 531 48.20 4.61 19.80
#